data_0a8540d1a47b98bc33dc8f64eb1723c8
#
_entry.id   0a8540d1a47b98bc33dc8f64eb1723c8
#
_cell.length_a   1.000
_cell.length_b   1.000
_cell.length_c   1.000
_cell.angle_alpha   90.00
_cell.angle_beta   90.00
_cell.angle_gamma   90.00
#
_symmetry.space_group_name_H-M   'P 1'
#
loop_
_entity.id
_entity.type
_entity.pdbx_description
1 polymer ?
#
loop_
_entity_poly.entity_id
_entity_poly.type
_entity_poly.pdbx_seq_one_letter_code
_entity_poly.pdbx_strand_id
1 'polypeptide(L)'
;HSLGEYSALVAAGSLTLAQAAPLVRFRAAAMQEAVPVGAGAMAAILGLDATTVRDVCTQSNTNDGEIAEAVNFNDPAQTVIAGTRIGVERACEALKAAGAKRALMLPVSAPFHSSLMKPAADKLRQRLAETSFAAPQIPVINNIDVAEQADPEKIRDALYRQAFGPVRWVECVQAIVARGVGAVVACGPGKALTGMNKRIDAVLQALPVSDPQTLTATLATLQTT
;
A
#
# COMPACT_ATOMS: atom_id res chain seq x y z
N HIS A 1 -3.80 3.46 1.25
CA HIS A 1 -2.89 2.32 1.28
C HIS A 1 -3.54 1.12 0.61
N SER A 2 -2.92 0.53 -0.35
CA SER A 2 -3.35 -0.63 -1.15
C SER A 2 -4.88 -0.80 -1.34
N LEU A 3 -5.55 -1.58 -0.48
CA LEU A 3 -7.01 -1.77 -0.52
C LEU A 3 -7.79 -0.45 -0.41
N GLY A 4 -7.30 0.50 0.37
CA GLY A 4 -7.94 1.79 0.58
C GLY A 4 -8.09 2.64 -0.68
N GLU A 5 -7.31 2.40 -1.72
CA GLU A 5 -7.46 3.07 -3.01
C GLU A 5 -8.81 2.72 -3.67
N TYR A 6 -9.26 1.47 -3.55
CA TYR A 6 -10.60 1.07 -4.00
C TYR A 6 -11.70 1.75 -3.19
N SER A 7 -11.53 1.87 -1.88
CA SER A 7 -12.46 2.60 -1.02
C SER A 7 -12.51 4.09 -1.38
N ALA A 8 -11.35 4.69 -1.68
CA ALA A 8 -11.26 6.08 -2.12
C ALA A 8 -11.97 6.29 -3.47
N LEU A 9 -11.83 5.37 -4.41
CA LEU A 9 -12.52 5.40 -5.70
C LEU A 9 -14.05 5.27 -5.53
N VAL A 10 -14.52 4.50 -4.55
CA VAL A 10 -15.96 4.45 -4.21
C VAL A 10 -16.41 5.79 -3.61
N ALA A 11 -15.67 6.34 -2.65
CA ALA A 11 -15.99 7.63 -2.03
C ALA A 11 -15.97 8.78 -3.05
N ALA A 12 -15.11 8.70 -4.05
CA ALA A 12 -15.00 9.68 -5.14
C ALA A 12 -16.01 9.46 -6.28
N GLY A 13 -16.89 8.46 -6.19
CA GLY A 13 -17.91 8.18 -7.21
C GLY A 13 -17.39 7.52 -8.49
N SER A 14 -16.13 7.08 -8.52
CA SER A 14 -15.55 6.36 -9.67
C SER A 14 -16.06 4.92 -9.76
N LEU A 15 -16.33 4.30 -8.62
CA LEU A 15 -16.93 2.97 -8.48
C LEU A 15 -18.15 3.04 -7.55
N THR A 16 -19.13 2.19 -7.77
CA THR A 16 -20.13 1.89 -6.75
C THR A 16 -19.61 0.83 -5.77
N LEU A 17 -20.15 0.79 -4.56
CA LEU A 17 -19.82 -0.27 -3.59
C LEU A 17 -20.15 -1.67 -4.15
N ALA A 18 -21.26 -1.79 -4.90
CA ALA A 18 -21.68 -3.03 -5.54
C ALA A 18 -20.67 -3.54 -6.59
N GLN A 19 -19.94 -2.64 -7.25
CA GLN A 19 -18.85 -2.99 -8.17
C GLN A 19 -17.54 -3.27 -7.42
N ALA A 20 -17.21 -2.44 -6.42
CA ALA A 20 -15.94 -2.54 -5.71
C ALA A 20 -15.83 -3.79 -4.83
N ALA A 21 -16.90 -4.18 -4.14
CA ALA A 21 -16.85 -5.32 -3.21
C ALA A 21 -16.48 -6.66 -3.89
N PRO A 22 -17.14 -7.08 -5.01
CA PRO A 22 -16.73 -8.30 -5.71
C PRO A 22 -15.37 -8.18 -6.37
N LEU A 23 -14.98 -6.96 -6.87
CA LEU A 23 -13.67 -6.71 -7.44
C LEU A 23 -12.55 -6.89 -6.42
N VAL A 24 -12.71 -6.34 -5.22
CA VAL A 24 -11.75 -6.46 -4.12
C VAL A 24 -11.65 -7.91 -3.62
N ARG A 25 -12.77 -8.62 -3.53
CA ARG A 25 -12.78 -10.06 -3.20
C ARG A 25 -12.01 -10.87 -4.25
N PHE A 26 -12.24 -10.61 -5.52
CA PHE A 26 -11.50 -11.25 -6.61
C PHE A 26 -10.00 -10.95 -6.53
N ARG A 27 -9.63 -9.67 -6.33
CA ARG A 27 -8.24 -9.26 -6.12
C ARG A 27 -7.58 -10.04 -4.99
N ALA A 28 -8.23 -10.14 -3.84
CA ALA A 28 -7.70 -10.84 -2.68
C ALA A 28 -7.46 -12.34 -2.98
N ALA A 29 -8.42 -13.01 -3.62
CA ALA A 29 -8.29 -14.41 -4.02
C ALA A 29 -7.14 -14.61 -5.02
N ALA A 30 -7.08 -13.77 -6.08
CA ALA A 30 -6.03 -13.85 -7.09
C ALA A 30 -4.63 -13.64 -6.49
N MET A 31 -4.48 -12.67 -5.58
CA MET A 31 -3.20 -12.41 -4.90
C MET A 31 -2.81 -13.54 -3.93
N GLN A 32 -3.78 -14.16 -3.26
CA GLN A 32 -3.56 -15.31 -2.38
C GLN A 32 -3.09 -16.54 -3.15
N GLU A 33 -3.58 -16.72 -4.37
CA GLU A 33 -3.27 -17.86 -5.25
C GLU A 33 -2.04 -17.64 -6.13
N ALA A 34 -1.42 -16.45 -6.11
CA ALA A 34 -0.35 -16.07 -7.03
C ALA A 34 0.92 -16.91 -6.87
N VAL A 35 1.20 -17.35 -5.65
CA VAL A 35 2.33 -18.21 -5.30
C VAL A 35 1.89 -19.34 -4.37
N PRO A 36 2.58 -20.49 -4.39
CA PRO A 36 2.30 -21.56 -3.44
C PRO A 36 2.44 -21.10 -1.99
N VAL A 37 1.60 -21.63 -1.11
CA VAL A 37 1.65 -21.31 0.33
C VAL A 37 3.03 -21.64 0.88
N GLY A 38 3.65 -20.67 1.56
CA GLY A 38 4.98 -20.78 2.14
C GLY A 38 6.14 -20.48 1.19
N ALA A 39 5.93 -20.34 -0.12
CA ALA A 39 6.98 -19.96 -1.08
C ALA A 39 7.32 -18.46 -1.00
N GLY A 40 6.36 -17.61 -0.69
CA GLY A 40 6.56 -16.18 -0.50
C GLY A 40 6.64 -15.78 0.97
N ALA A 41 7.21 -14.61 1.22
CA ALA A 41 7.28 -14.00 2.54
C ALA A 41 7.27 -12.47 2.47
N MET A 42 7.00 -11.84 3.61
CA MET A 42 7.16 -10.39 3.82
C MET A 42 7.82 -10.14 5.17
N ALA A 43 8.56 -9.04 5.28
CA ALA A 43 9.16 -8.60 6.53
C ALA A 43 9.06 -7.08 6.68
N ALA A 44 8.83 -6.61 7.91
CA ALA A 44 8.89 -5.20 8.26
C ALA A 44 10.30 -4.83 8.71
N ILE A 45 10.90 -3.85 8.06
CA ILE A 45 12.22 -3.30 8.33
C ILE A 45 12.04 -1.95 9.01
N LEU A 46 12.65 -1.79 10.19
CA LEU A 46 12.55 -0.58 10.98
C LEU A 46 13.93 0.03 11.24
N GLY A 47 14.00 1.34 11.15
CA GLY A 47 15.18 2.12 11.52
C GLY A 47 16.17 2.37 10.40
N LEU A 48 15.83 2.01 9.17
CA LEU A 48 16.56 2.39 7.94
C LEU A 48 15.63 3.22 7.03
N ASP A 49 16.23 4.08 6.23
CA ASP A 49 15.53 4.82 5.19
C ASP A 49 15.20 3.90 3.99
N ALA A 50 14.23 4.32 3.19
CA ALA A 50 13.70 3.56 2.07
C ALA A 50 14.75 3.26 0.97
N THR A 51 15.70 4.18 0.75
CA THR A 51 16.75 4.00 -0.26
C THR A 51 17.72 2.90 0.17
N THR A 52 18.20 2.96 1.40
CA THR A 52 19.05 1.91 1.98
C THR A 52 18.37 0.55 1.93
N VAL A 53 17.07 0.46 2.29
CA VAL A 53 16.34 -0.82 2.24
C VAL A 53 16.24 -1.34 0.80
N ARG A 54 15.96 -0.49 -0.17
CA ARG A 54 15.87 -0.86 -1.59
C ARG A 54 17.20 -1.37 -2.12
N ASP A 55 18.29 -0.66 -1.83
CA ASP A 55 19.62 -0.98 -2.31
C ASP A 55 20.11 -2.34 -1.75
N VAL A 56 19.92 -2.56 -0.45
CA VAL A 56 20.24 -3.84 0.19
C VAL A 56 19.41 -4.99 -0.38
N CYS A 57 18.11 -4.80 -0.61
CA CYS A 57 17.27 -5.80 -1.27
C CYS A 57 17.84 -6.14 -2.66
N THR A 58 18.15 -5.12 -3.47
CA THR A 58 18.68 -5.32 -4.82
C THR A 58 20.00 -6.09 -4.79
N GLN A 59 20.91 -5.76 -3.88
CA GLN A 59 22.20 -6.43 -3.70
C GLN A 59 22.07 -7.86 -3.16
N SER A 60 21.00 -8.14 -2.42
CA SER A 60 20.71 -9.46 -1.85
C SER A 60 20.08 -10.42 -2.85
N ASN A 61 19.57 -9.92 -3.96
CA ASN A 61 18.97 -10.75 -4.99
C ASN A 61 20.04 -11.52 -5.77
N THR A 62 19.74 -12.76 -6.09
CA THR A 62 20.68 -13.67 -6.78
C THR A 62 20.08 -14.20 -8.07
N ASN A 63 20.93 -14.76 -8.93
CA ASN A 63 20.51 -15.30 -10.23
C ASN A 63 19.75 -16.64 -10.14
N ASP A 64 19.59 -17.19 -8.93
CA ASP A 64 18.83 -18.42 -8.65
C ASP A 64 17.30 -18.20 -8.57
N GLY A 65 16.83 -16.95 -8.77
CA GLY A 65 15.42 -16.59 -8.68
C GLY A 65 14.94 -16.24 -7.27
N GLU A 66 15.83 -16.25 -6.27
CA GLU A 66 15.52 -15.84 -4.92
C GLU A 66 15.59 -14.32 -4.79
N ILE A 67 14.41 -13.68 -4.63
CA ILE A 67 14.27 -12.23 -4.66
C ILE A 67 13.67 -11.66 -3.38
N ALA A 68 14.07 -10.44 -3.05
CA ALA A 68 13.42 -9.55 -2.09
C ALA A 68 13.31 -8.14 -2.69
N GLU A 69 12.17 -7.50 -2.51
CA GLU A 69 11.87 -6.18 -3.05
C GLU A 69 11.29 -5.30 -1.94
N ALA A 70 11.62 -4.01 -1.92
CA ALA A 70 10.99 -3.03 -1.05
C ALA A 70 9.62 -2.67 -1.61
N VAL A 71 8.56 -3.01 -0.88
CA VAL A 71 7.18 -2.99 -1.42
C VAL A 71 6.21 -2.04 -0.71
N ASN A 72 6.39 -1.71 0.59
CA ASN A 72 5.56 -0.71 1.24
C ASN A 72 6.46 0.31 1.94
N PHE A 73 6.40 1.54 1.49
CA PHE A 73 7.09 2.69 2.10
C PHE A 73 6.12 3.36 3.07
N ASN A 74 6.04 2.83 4.30
CA ASN A 74 4.99 3.14 5.26
C ASN A 74 5.22 4.44 6.04
N ASP A 75 6.46 4.70 6.43
CA ASP A 75 6.91 5.95 7.03
C ASP A 75 8.44 6.10 6.81
N PRO A 76 9.05 7.24 7.16
CA PRO A 76 10.46 7.52 6.88
C PRO A 76 11.47 6.49 7.41
N ALA A 77 11.06 5.68 8.40
CA ALA A 77 11.91 4.68 9.06
C ALA A 77 11.29 3.27 9.05
N GLN A 78 10.22 3.06 8.29
CA GLN A 78 9.54 1.76 8.18
C GLN A 78 9.24 1.40 6.73
N THR A 79 9.93 0.40 6.24
CA THR A 79 9.68 -0.20 4.91
C THR A 79 9.35 -1.68 5.08
N VAL A 80 8.38 -2.17 4.30
CA VAL A 80 8.11 -3.60 4.19
C VAL A 80 8.78 -4.13 2.94
N ILE A 81 9.44 -5.29 3.06
CA ILE A 81 10.01 -6.04 1.95
C ILE A 81 9.19 -7.30 1.70
N ALA A 82 9.15 -7.76 0.45
CA ALA A 82 8.44 -8.96 0.04
C ALA A 82 9.21 -9.68 -1.08
N GLY A 83 9.01 -10.98 -1.20
CA GLY A 83 9.68 -11.79 -2.22
C GLY A 83 9.53 -13.28 -1.95
N THR A 84 10.46 -14.07 -2.46
CA THR A 84 10.58 -15.47 -2.07
C THR A 84 10.99 -15.57 -0.59
N ARG A 85 10.61 -16.65 0.07
CA ARG A 85 10.94 -16.82 1.50
C ARG A 85 12.45 -16.72 1.74
N ILE A 86 13.25 -17.43 0.96
CA ILE A 86 14.72 -17.44 1.07
C ILE A 86 15.29 -16.05 0.77
N GLY A 87 14.79 -15.37 -0.27
CA GLY A 87 15.22 -14.01 -0.62
C GLY A 87 14.94 -13.02 0.50
N VAL A 88 13.74 -13.06 1.10
CA VAL A 88 13.37 -12.18 2.21
C VAL A 88 14.19 -12.47 3.48
N GLU A 89 14.42 -13.75 3.82
CA GLU A 89 15.26 -14.13 4.96
C GLU A 89 16.69 -13.63 4.78
N ARG A 90 17.29 -13.81 3.60
CA ARG A 90 18.62 -13.29 3.23
C ARG A 90 18.68 -11.77 3.34
N ALA A 91 17.70 -11.08 2.77
CA ALA A 91 17.62 -9.62 2.84
C ALA A 91 17.47 -9.13 4.28
N CYS A 92 16.72 -9.82 5.13
CA CYS A 92 16.60 -9.48 6.56
C CYS A 92 17.95 -9.52 7.27
N GLU A 93 18.79 -10.54 7.01
CA GLU A 93 20.14 -10.62 7.60
C GLU A 93 21.04 -9.48 7.09
N ALA A 94 21.02 -9.21 5.78
CA ALA A 94 21.78 -8.11 5.19
C ALA A 94 21.34 -6.75 5.74
N LEU A 95 20.04 -6.53 5.91
CA LEU A 95 19.47 -5.30 6.47
C LEU A 95 19.81 -5.11 7.96
N LYS A 96 19.86 -6.19 8.74
CA LYS A 96 20.36 -6.14 10.11
C LYS A 96 21.83 -5.73 10.15
N ALA A 97 22.67 -6.31 9.28
CA ALA A 97 24.07 -5.95 9.15
C ALA A 97 24.26 -4.49 8.69
N ALA A 98 23.35 -3.95 7.88
CA ALA A 98 23.31 -2.57 7.45
C ALA A 98 22.76 -1.59 8.53
N GLY A 99 22.39 -2.09 9.72
CA GLY A 99 21.98 -1.25 10.86
C GLY A 99 20.47 -1.15 11.09
N ALA A 100 19.65 -2.01 10.48
CA ALA A 100 18.22 -2.06 10.80
C ALA A 100 18.01 -2.35 12.29
N LYS A 101 17.21 -1.53 12.95
CA LYS A 101 16.85 -1.73 14.38
C LYS A 101 16.04 -3.01 14.56
N ARG A 102 15.21 -3.35 13.58
CA ARG A 102 14.41 -4.60 13.55
C ARG A 102 14.16 -5.03 12.11
N ALA A 103 14.20 -6.32 11.88
CA ALA A 103 13.72 -7.00 10.68
C ALA A 103 12.76 -8.11 11.14
N LEU A 104 11.46 -7.92 10.97
CA LEU A 104 10.42 -8.77 11.55
C LEU A 104 9.63 -9.45 10.43
N MET A 105 9.70 -10.77 10.36
CA MET A 105 8.86 -11.56 9.46
C MET A 105 7.39 -11.31 9.79
N LEU A 106 6.57 -11.08 8.76
CA LEU A 106 5.14 -10.85 8.91
C LEU A 106 4.37 -12.17 8.73
N PRO A 107 3.32 -12.41 9.53
CA PRO A 107 2.47 -13.59 9.41
C PRO A 107 1.48 -13.43 8.25
N VAL A 108 2.02 -13.36 7.03
CA VAL A 108 1.26 -13.20 5.79
C VAL A 108 1.38 -14.42 4.90
N SER A 109 0.41 -14.60 4.02
CA SER A 109 0.28 -15.80 3.17
C SER A 109 0.87 -15.64 1.78
N ALA A 110 1.21 -14.41 1.35
CA ALA A 110 1.76 -14.13 0.02
C ALA A 110 2.68 -12.91 0.04
N PRO A 111 3.63 -12.79 -0.92
CA PRO A 111 4.55 -11.68 -1.05
C PRO A 111 3.91 -10.48 -1.76
N PHE A 112 2.89 -9.87 -1.11
CA PHE A 112 2.10 -8.79 -1.68
C PHE A 112 2.96 -7.63 -2.18
N HIS A 113 2.54 -7.05 -3.31
CA HIS A 113 3.19 -5.90 -3.95
C HIS A 113 4.59 -6.16 -4.53
N SER A 114 5.10 -7.40 -4.50
CA SER A 114 6.32 -7.78 -5.22
C SER A 114 6.02 -8.18 -6.66
N SER A 115 7.06 -8.30 -7.47
CA SER A 115 6.97 -8.80 -8.86
C SER A 115 6.35 -10.19 -8.96
N LEU A 116 6.42 -11.01 -7.90
CA LEU A 116 5.76 -12.32 -7.80
C LEU A 116 4.23 -12.24 -7.85
N MET A 117 3.64 -11.05 -7.65
CA MET A 117 2.20 -10.82 -7.81
C MET A 117 1.76 -10.58 -9.25
N LYS A 118 2.69 -10.56 -10.22
CA LYS A 118 2.37 -10.32 -11.63
C LYS A 118 1.28 -11.27 -12.19
N PRO A 119 1.30 -12.59 -11.89
CA PRO A 119 0.23 -13.49 -12.34
C PRO A 119 -1.15 -13.14 -11.77
N ALA A 120 -1.22 -12.67 -10.51
CA ALA A 120 -2.46 -12.17 -9.92
C ALA A 120 -2.94 -10.89 -10.60
N ALA A 121 -2.01 -9.98 -10.88
CA ALA A 121 -2.30 -8.74 -11.60
C ALA A 121 -2.85 -9.00 -13.00
N ASP A 122 -2.33 -9.98 -13.73
CA ASP A 122 -2.80 -10.33 -15.07
C ASP A 122 -4.23 -10.90 -15.03
N LYS A 123 -4.58 -11.71 -14.03
CA LYS A 123 -5.98 -12.12 -13.77
C LYS A 123 -6.86 -10.90 -13.43
N LEU A 124 -6.35 -9.99 -12.60
CA LEU A 124 -7.07 -8.79 -12.18
C LEU A 124 -7.31 -7.83 -13.36
N ARG A 125 -6.38 -7.72 -14.31
CA ARG A 125 -6.51 -6.87 -15.50
C ARG A 125 -7.79 -7.17 -16.27
N GLN A 126 -8.09 -8.45 -16.50
CA GLN A 126 -9.32 -8.85 -17.18
C GLN A 126 -10.55 -8.38 -16.38
N ARG A 127 -10.56 -8.61 -15.07
CA ARG A 127 -11.69 -8.20 -14.21
C ARG A 127 -11.85 -6.68 -14.16
N LEU A 128 -10.75 -5.92 -14.16
CA LEU A 128 -10.76 -4.45 -14.24
C LEU A 128 -11.36 -3.96 -15.57
N ALA A 129 -11.05 -4.62 -16.69
CA ALA A 129 -11.60 -4.28 -18.00
C ALA A 129 -13.12 -4.48 -18.07
N GLU A 130 -13.65 -5.49 -17.37
CA GLU A 130 -15.09 -5.77 -17.27
C GLU A 130 -15.83 -4.83 -16.29
N THR A 131 -15.09 -4.09 -15.44
CA THR A 131 -15.66 -3.19 -14.44
C THR A 131 -15.78 -1.79 -15.03
N SER A 132 -16.98 -1.20 -14.92
CA SER A 132 -17.21 0.19 -15.32
C SER A 132 -16.66 1.16 -14.28
N PHE A 133 -15.78 2.06 -14.69
CA PHE A 133 -15.27 3.16 -13.88
C PHE A 133 -15.79 4.49 -14.44
N ALA A 134 -16.14 5.43 -13.57
CA ALA A 134 -16.40 6.81 -13.91
C ALA A 134 -15.19 7.69 -13.55
N ALA A 135 -15.13 8.89 -14.09
CA ALA A 135 -14.18 9.90 -13.62
C ALA A 135 -14.48 10.23 -12.15
N PRO A 136 -13.46 10.25 -11.25
CA PRO A 136 -13.65 10.61 -9.85
C PRO A 136 -14.16 12.05 -9.69
N GLN A 137 -15.13 12.25 -8.81
CA GLN A 137 -15.65 13.59 -8.45
C GLN A 137 -14.77 14.27 -7.38
N ILE A 138 -13.99 13.51 -6.66
CA ILE A 138 -13.00 13.96 -5.68
C ILE A 138 -11.64 13.44 -6.14
N PRO A 139 -10.58 14.26 -6.15
CA PRO A 139 -9.24 13.80 -6.52
C PRO A 139 -8.78 12.59 -5.68
N VAL A 140 -8.33 11.53 -6.34
CA VAL A 140 -7.78 10.34 -5.71
C VAL A 140 -6.32 10.20 -6.11
N ILE A 141 -5.41 10.27 -5.13
CA ILE A 141 -3.99 10.00 -5.34
C ILE A 141 -3.76 8.50 -5.27
N ASN A 142 -3.30 7.90 -6.37
CA ASN A 142 -3.01 6.48 -6.44
C ASN A 142 -1.65 6.15 -5.82
N ASN A 143 -1.50 4.90 -5.35
CA ASN A 143 -0.28 4.46 -4.66
C ASN A 143 0.92 4.26 -5.58
N ILE A 144 0.69 3.90 -6.86
CA ILE A 144 1.77 3.48 -7.75
C ILE A 144 2.48 4.65 -8.43
N ASP A 145 1.72 5.68 -8.82
CA ASP A 145 2.25 6.85 -9.53
C ASP A 145 2.40 8.07 -8.61
N VAL A 146 1.72 8.07 -7.44
CA VAL A 146 1.58 9.24 -6.56
C VAL A 146 0.92 10.40 -7.32
N ALA A 147 -0.07 10.09 -8.13
CA ALA A 147 -0.74 11.03 -9.03
C ALA A 147 -2.26 10.84 -9.02
N GLU A 148 -2.96 11.89 -9.40
CA GLU A 148 -4.38 11.86 -9.66
C GLU A 148 -4.64 11.34 -11.08
N GLN A 149 -5.66 10.50 -11.24
CA GLN A 149 -6.12 10.04 -12.53
C GLN A 149 -7.62 10.30 -12.66
N ALA A 150 -8.02 11.05 -13.69
CA ALA A 150 -9.41 11.29 -14.03
C ALA A 150 -9.92 10.33 -15.13
N ASP A 151 -9.02 9.81 -15.94
CA ASP A 151 -9.31 8.90 -17.04
C ASP A 151 -9.54 7.47 -16.49
N PRO A 152 -10.71 6.85 -16.72
CA PRO A 152 -11.01 5.48 -16.29
C PRO A 152 -9.98 4.43 -16.75
N GLU A 153 -9.41 4.56 -17.95
CA GLU A 153 -8.40 3.62 -18.45
C GLU A 153 -7.09 3.75 -17.66
N LYS A 154 -6.68 4.97 -17.34
CA LYS A 154 -5.50 5.21 -16.49
C LYS A 154 -5.72 4.74 -15.05
N ILE A 155 -6.95 4.85 -14.54
CA ILE A 155 -7.31 4.29 -13.22
C ILE A 155 -7.16 2.76 -13.23
N ARG A 156 -7.69 2.08 -14.25
CA ARG A 156 -7.55 0.62 -14.42
C ARG A 156 -6.08 0.20 -14.50
N ASP A 157 -5.29 0.91 -15.30
CA ASP A 157 -3.86 0.64 -15.43
C ASP A 157 -3.11 0.84 -14.10
N ALA A 158 -3.40 1.92 -13.36
CA ALA A 158 -2.82 2.16 -12.04
C ALA A 158 -3.16 1.04 -11.05
N LEU A 159 -4.43 0.61 -10.98
CA LEU A 159 -4.87 -0.50 -10.13
C LEU A 159 -4.23 -1.84 -10.51
N TYR A 160 -4.02 -2.08 -11.81
CA TYR A 160 -3.31 -3.24 -12.31
C TYR A 160 -1.85 -3.23 -11.85
N ARG A 161 -1.12 -2.14 -12.07
CA ARG A 161 0.29 -2.00 -11.66
C ARG A 161 0.46 -2.00 -10.15
N GLN A 162 -0.50 -1.45 -9.41
CA GLN A 162 -0.50 -1.45 -7.95
C GLN A 162 -0.45 -2.87 -7.36
N ALA A 163 -1.04 -3.88 -8.02
CA ALA A 163 -1.11 -5.23 -7.46
C ALA A 163 0.27 -5.90 -7.32
N PHE A 164 1.23 -5.55 -8.19
CA PHE A 164 2.60 -6.08 -8.19
C PHE A 164 3.67 -4.98 -8.09
N GLY A 165 3.29 -3.78 -7.73
CA GLY A 165 4.17 -2.64 -7.55
C GLY A 165 4.06 -2.03 -6.15
N PRO A 166 4.99 -1.16 -5.78
CA PRO A 166 5.12 -0.65 -4.42
C PRO A 166 3.97 0.26 -4.00
N VAL A 167 3.64 0.22 -2.71
CA VAL A 167 2.78 1.21 -2.05
C VAL A 167 3.65 2.36 -1.57
N ARG A 168 3.60 3.49 -2.25
CA ARG A 168 4.40 4.70 -1.98
C ARG A 168 3.67 5.61 -0.98
N TRP A 169 3.36 5.08 0.21
CA TRP A 169 2.49 5.76 1.17
C TRP A 169 3.06 7.07 1.67
N VAL A 170 4.36 7.12 1.97
CA VAL A 170 5.06 8.37 2.37
C VAL A 170 4.83 9.45 1.33
N GLU A 171 5.09 9.15 0.07
CA GLU A 171 4.98 10.10 -1.02
C GLU A 171 3.51 10.49 -1.28
N CYS A 172 2.56 9.57 -1.13
CA CYS A 172 1.13 9.89 -1.22
C CYS A 172 0.71 10.90 -0.15
N VAL A 173 1.12 10.70 1.10
CA VAL A 173 0.81 11.64 2.20
C VAL A 173 1.48 12.98 1.95
N GLN A 174 2.75 13.00 1.54
CA GLN A 174 3.46 14.24 1.20
C GLN A 174 2.79 15.00 0.04
N ALA A 175 2.32 14.27 -0.98
CA ALA A 175 1.58 14.87 -2.09
C ALA A 175 0.22 15.46 -1.66
N ILE A 176 -0.44 14.86 -0.67
CA ILE A 176 -1.66 15.39 -0.05
C ILE A 176 -1.35 16.66 0.73
N VAL A 177 -0.32 16.66 1.57
CA VAL A 177 0.11 17.83 2.35
C VAL A 177 0.52 19.00 1.44
N ALA A 178 1.24 18.70 0.35
CA ALA A 178 1.66 19.72 -0.63
C ALA A 178 0.48 20.43 -1.32
N ARG A 179 -0.74 19.87 -1.25
CA ARG A 179 -1.98 20.49 -1.72
C ARG A 179 -2.65 21.40 -0.66
N GLY A 180 -2.00 21.63 0.47
CA GLY A 180 -2.51 22.46 1.55
C GLY A 180 -3.49 21.72 2.50
N VAL A 181 -3.51 20.38 2.47
CA VAL A 181 -4.33 19.59 3.37
C VAL A 181 -3.69 19.56 4.76
N GLY A 182 -4.36 20.16 5.76
CA GLY A 182 -3.90 20.19 7.15
C GLY A 182 -4.41 19.03 8.01
N ALA A 183 -5.47 18.34 7.58
CA ALA A 183 -6.05 17.21 8.31
C ALA A 183 -6.34 16.02 7.38
N VAL A 184 -6.05 14.81 7.84
CA VAL A 184 -6.39 13.56 7.15
C VAL A 184 -7.19 12.65 8.07
N VAL A 185 -8.24 12.03 7.54
CA VAL A 185 -9.10 11.11 8.29
C VAL A 185 -8.88 9.70 7.77
N ALA A 186 -8.41 8.81 8.64
CA ALA A 186 -8.27 7.39 8.34
C ALA A 186 -9.61 6.69 8.63
N CYS A 187 -10.38 6.39 7.56
CA CYS A 187 -11.67 5.70 7.65
C CYS A 187 -11.47 4.19 7.54
N GLY A 188 -11.79 3.47 8.60
CA GLY A 188 -11.73 2.00 8.62
C GLY A 188 -11.22 1.43 9.94
N PRO A 189 -11.20 0.09 10.06
CA PRO A 189 -10.78 -0.58 11.30
C PRO A 189 -9.27 -0.38 11.53
N GLY A 190 -8.92 -0.02 12.76
CA GLY A 190 -7.53 0.12 13.20
C GLY A 190 -6.97 1.54 13.11
N LYS A 191 -5.77 1.71 13.68
CA LYS A 191 -5.11 3.01 13.86
C LYS A 191 -3.73 3.09 13.17
N ALA A 192 -3.38 2.08 12.36
CA ALA A 192 -2.04 1.97 11.78
C ALA A 192 -1.70 3.17 10.87
N LEU A 193 -2.61 3.53 9.95
CA LEU A 193 -2.41 4.66 9.03
C LEU A 193 -2.33 5.99 9.77
N THR A 194 -3.15 6.19 10.81
CA THR A 194 -3.08 7.39 11.65
C THR A 194 -1.69 7.55 12.28
N GLY A 195 -1.13 6.45 12.79
CA GLY A 195 0.23 6.44 13.35
C GLY A 195 1.31 6.68 12.31
N MET A 196 1.20 6.10 11.12
CA MET A 196 2.12 6.33 9.99
C MET A 196 2.07 7.79 9.54
N ASN A 197 0.88 8.36 9.33
CA ASN A 197 0.71 9.74 8.87
C ASN A 197 1.38 10.74 9.82
N LYS A 198 1.25 10.56 11.15
CA LYS A 198 1.93 11.40 12.15
C LYS A 198 3.46 11.30 12.12
N ARG A 199 4.02 10.17 11.67
CA ARG A 199 5.48 10.00 11.49
C ARG A 199 5.97 10.55 10.16
N ILE A 200 5.11 10.60 9.15
CA ILE A 200 5.42 11.20 7.84
C ILE A 200 5.44 12.71 7.94
N ASP A 201 4.43 13.28 8.59
CA ASP A 201 4.33 14.73 8.81
C ASP A 201 3.77 14.99 10.22
N ALA A 202 4.61 15.59 11.08
CA ALA A 202 4.25 15.85 12.49
C ALA A 202 3.22 16.99 12.66
N VAL A 203 3.07 17.84 11.65
CA VAL A 203 2.10 18.96 11.66
C VAL A 203 0.73 18.50 11.16
N LEU A 204 0.69 17.45 10.34
CA LEU A 204 -0.53 16.90 9.78
C LEU A 204 -1.44 16.34 10.88
N GLN A 205 -2.65 16.88 10.97
CA GLN A 205 -3.66 16.37 11.90
C GLN A 205 -4.21 15.03 11.39
N ALA A 206 -3.76 13.92 11.95
CA ALA A 206 -4.19 12.59 11.56
C ALA A 206 -5.24 12.05 12.54
N LEU A 207 -6.47 11.85 12.06
CA LEU A 207 -7.65 11.50 12.83
C LEU A 207 -8.17 10.11 12.44
N PRO A 208 -8.48 9.22 13.40
CA PRO A 208 -9.07 7.92 13.08
C PRO A 208 -10.60 7.99 13.09
N VAL A 209 -11.24 7.23 12.19
CA VAL A 209 -12.67 6.92 12.24
C VAL A 209 -12.83 5.41 12.09
N SER A 210 -12.93 4.70 13.22
CA SER A 210 -13.04 3.25 13.29
C SER A 210 -14.30 2.76 14.01
N ASP A 211 -14.99 3.65 14.71
CA ASP A 211 -16.18 3.39 15.50
C ASP A 211 -16.98 4.69 15.71
N PRO A 212 -18.22 4.63 16.24
CA PRO A 212 -19.06 5.83 16.47
C PRO A 212 -18.41 6.88 17.40
N GLN A 213 -17.61 6.45 18.38
CA GLN A 213 -16.95 7.35 19.31
C GLN A 213 -15.86 8.16 18.61
N THR A 214 -15.00 7.50 17.83
CA THR A 214 -13.96 8.16 17.04
C THR A 214 -14.55 9.05 15.94
N LEU A 215 -15.67 8.67 15.34
CA LEU A 215 -16.39 9.52 14.39
C LEU A 215 -16.83 10.85 15.06
N THR A 216 -17.50 10.77 16.21
CA THR A 216 -17.95 11.96 16.96
C THR A 216 -16.76 12.87 17.32
N ALA A 217 -15.68 12.29 17.84
CA ALA A 217 -14.48 13.05 18.18
C ALA A 217 -13.83 13.72 16.97
N THR A 218 -13.74 13.00 15.84
CA THR A 218 -13.17 13.52 14.60
C THR A 218 -14.02 14.68 14.05
N LEU A 219 -15.36 14.55 14.03
CA LEU A 219 -16.24 15.62 13.58
C LEU A 219 -16.12 16.87 14.46
N ALA A 220 -16.08 16.72 15.79
CA ALA A 220 -15.89 17.84 16.70
C ALA A 220 -14.56 18.55 16.44
N THR A 221 -13.49 17.81 16.19
CA THR A 221 -12.18 18.39 15.89
C THR A 221 -12.17 19.18 14.58
N LEU A 222 -12.78 18.64 13.51
CA LEU A 222 -12.81 19.31 12.20
C LEU A 222 -13.71 20.55 12.15
N GLN A 223 -14.66 20.68 13.07
CA GLN A 223 -15.52 21.87 13.19
C GLN A 223 -14.82 23.06 13.86
N THR A 224 -13.71 22.82 14.56
CA THR A 224 -12.97 23.85 15.30
C THR A 224 -11.72 24.32 14.56
N THR A 225 -11.43 23.75 13.39
CA THR A 225 -10.32 24.10 12.49
C THR A 225 -10.82 24.94 11.32
#